data_ff2802c69d6d7d1a0a13a6338798f73a
#
_entry.id   ff2802c69d6d7d1a0a13a6338798f73a
#
_cell.length_a   1.000
_cell.length_b   1.000
_cell.length_c   1.000
_cell.angle_alpha   90.00
_cell.angle_beta   90.00
_cell.angle_gamma   90.00
#
_symmetry.space_group_name_H-M   'P 1'
#
loop_
_entity.id
_entity.type
_entity.pdbx_description
1 polymer ?
#
loop_
_entity_poly.entity_id
_entity_poly.type
_entity_poly.pdbx_seq_one_letter_code
_entity_poly.pdbx_strand_id
1 'polypeptide(L)'
;MKFETLKIADLISEISMGPFGSNIKVECFVDDGIPVLNGSNLDGFVLKEGSFRYVTEEKADSLGKANAHRGDVVITHRGTLGQIVFIPQDSNYDRYVISQSQFRVKCNEKILPEYLVYYFHTRIGQHKLLSNASQVGVPALARASTTFQKIEIEVPTLEYQHKIVDILELFRKKIETNNAINDNLAA
;
A
#
# COMPACT_ATOMS: atom_id res chain seq x y z
N MET A 1 -27.90 -1.68 6.81
CA MET A 1 -26.45 -1.54 6.84
C MET A 1 -26.14 -0.21 7.53
N LYS A 2 -25.39 -0.23 8.64
CA LYS A 2 -25.03 0.98 9.37
C LYS A 2 -23.55 1.29 9.07
N PHE A 3 -23.27 2.50 8.60
CA PHE A 3 -21.93 3.03 8.42
C PHE A 3 -21.62 4.00 9.56
N GLU A 4 -20.37 4.02 9.96
CA GLU A 4 -19.84 5.00 10.89
C GLU A 4 -18.78 5.83 10.17
N THR A 5 -18.81 7.15 10.34
CA THR A 5 -17.77 8.04 9.79
C THR A 5 -16.62 8.11 10.79
N LEU A 6 -15.46 7.61 10.40
CA LEU A 6 -14.26 7.54 11.23
C LEU A 6 -13.07 8.19 10.52
N LYS A 7 -12.16 8.78 11.29
CA LYS A 7 -10.88 9.24 10.77
C LYS A 7 -9.94 8.06 10.57
N ILE A 8 -9.07 8.14 9.58
CA ILE A 8 -8.03 7.13 9.39
C ILE A 8 -7.18 6.96 10.65
N ALA A 9 -6.93 8.03 11.41
CA ALA A 9 -6.22 7.95 12.68
C ALA A 9 -6.87 6.97 13.69
N ASP A 10 -8.20 6.80 13.64
CA ASP A 10 -8.94 5.91 14.53
C ASP A 10 -8.97 4.45 14.05
N LEU A 11 -8.46 4.20 12.83
CA LEU A 11 -8.48 2.92 12.10
C LEU A 11 -7.11 2.27 11.94
N ILE A 12 -6.05 2.98 12.29
CA ILE A 12 -4.68 2.48 12.16
C ILE A 12 -3.97 2.46 13.52
N SER A 13 -3.11 1.48 13.70
CA SER A 13 -2.24 1.36 14.88
C SER A 13 -0.86 1.97 14.67
N GLU A 14 -0.41 2.06 13.41
CA GLU A 14 0.90 2.62 13.05
C GLU A 14 0.84 3.28 11.67
N ILE A 15 1.62 4.36 11.52
CA ILE A 15 1.95 4.99 10.23
C ILE A 15 3.42 5.34 10.22
N SER A 16 4.11 5.06 9.12
CA SER A 16 5.54 5.37 8.97
C SER A 16 5.89 5.77 7.55
N MET A 17 6.67 6.83 7.44
CA MET A 17 7.22 7.29 6.17
C MET A 17 8.39 6.39 5.75
N GLY A 18 8.59 6.27 4.45
CA GLY A 18 9.79 5.68 3.89
C GLY A 18 11.06 6.44 4.29
N PRO A 19 12.23 5.81 4.15
CA PRO A 19 13.49 6.40 4.58
C PRO A 19 13.84 7.61 3.72
N PHE A 20 14.64 8.52 4.26
CA PHE A 20 15.23 9.57 3.43
C PHE A 20 16.10 8.96 2.34
N GLY A 21 16.15 9.60 1.15
CA GLY A 21 16.88 9.06 0.00
C GLY A 21 18.37 8.82 0.24
N SER A 22 18.98 9.59 1.15
CA SER A 22 20.37 9.38 1.59
C SER A 22 20.58 8.09 2.40
N ASN A 23 19.51 7.49 2.90
CA ASN A 23 19.59 6.27 3.73
C ASN A 23 19.65 4.98 2.91
N ILE A 24 19.22 5.01 1.63
CA ILE A 24 19.36 3.89 0.70
C ILE A 24 20.07 4.41 -0.54
N LYS A 25 21.38 4.29 -0.56
CA LYS A 25 22.21 4.62 -1.71
C LYS A 25 22.37 3.41 -2.63
N VAL A 26 22.87 3.63 -3.84
CA VAL A 26 23.07 2.57 -4.84
C VAL A 26 23.97 1.44 -4.30
N GLU A 27 25.00 1.80 -3.56
CA GLU A 27 25.95 0.85 -2.94
C GLU A 27 25.34 -0.01 -1.81
N CYS A 28 24.12 0.29 -1.35
CA CYS A 28 23.42 -0.53 -0.37
C CYS A 28 22.68 -1.73 -1.00
N PHE A 29 22.54 -1.73 -2.34
CA PHE A 29 21.84 -2.83 -3.00
C PHE A 29 22.74 -4.05 -3.19
N VAL A 30 22.12 -5.20 -3.00
CA VAL A 30 22.71 -6.54 -3.15
C VAL A 30 21.86 -7.38 -4.10
N ASP A 31 22.37 -8.52 -4.54
CA ASP A 31 21.67 -9.39 -5.49
C ASP A 31 20.50 -10.15 -4.85
N ASP A 32 20.57 -10.39 -3.54
CA ASP A 32 19.53 -11.10 -2.77
C ASP A 32 19.45 -10.55 -1.34
N GLY A 33 18.28 -10.66 -0.70
CA GLY A 33 18.03 -10.16 0.65
C GLY A 33 16.61 -9.65 0.86
N ILE A 34 16.47 -8.53 1.58
CA ILE A 34 15.18 -7.92 1.85
C ILE A 34 14.77 -7.03 0.66
N PRO A 35 13.62 -7.29 0.01
CA PRO A 35 13.19 -6.53 -1.15
C PRO A 35 12.82 -5.09 -0.80
N VAL A 36 13.22 -4.16 -1.67
CA VAL A 36 12.89 -2.73 -1.60
C VAL A 36 11.79 -2.43 -2.60
N LEU A 37 10.68 -1.90 -2.11
CA LEU A 37 9.52 -1.55 -2.93
C LEU A 37 9.79 -0.31 -3.77
N ASN A 38 9.27 -0.33 -4.97
CA ASN A 38 9.25 0.80 -5.90
C ASN A 38 7.82 1.05 -6.41
N GLY A 39 7.62 2.07 -7.24
CA GLY A 39 6.28 2.42 -7.72
C GLY A 39 5.62 1.33 -8.57
N SER A 40 6.37 0.49 -9.28
CA SER A 40 5.80 -0.59 -10.10
C SER A 40 5.22 -1.74 -9.25
N ASN A 41 5.64 -1.87 -8.00
CA ASN A 41 5.10 -2.85 -7.07
C ASN A 41 3.72 -2.44 -6.51
N LEU A 42 3.36 -1.14 -6.62
CA LEU A 42 2.10 -0.59 -6.12
C LEU A 42 1.05 -0.42 -7.23
N ASP A 43 1.13 -1.21 -8.27
CA ASP A 43 0.18 -1.19 -9.38
C ASP A 43 -0.96 -2.19 -9.12
N GLY A 44 -2.17 -1.66 -8.86
CA GLY A 44 -3.35 -2.44 -8.53
C GLY A 44 -3.76 -2.36 -7.05
N PHE A 45 -4.38 -3.43 -6.54
CA PHE A 45 -4.91 -3.50 -5.17
C PHE A 45 -3.95 -4.23 -4.22
N VAL A 46 -3.23 -5.19 -4.73
CA VAL A 46 -2.33 -6.09 -4.02
C VAL A 46 -0.90 -5.77 -4.41
N LEU A 47 0.03 -5.90 -3.46
CA LEU A 47 1.45 -5.76 -3.76
C LEU A 47 1.85 -6.67 -4.94
N LYS A 48 2.39 -6.07 -5.98
CA LYS A 48 2.88 -6.79 -7.15
C LYS A 48 4.30 -7.27 -6.90
N GLU A 49 4.46 -8.57 -6.86
CA GLU A 49 5.76 -9.22 -6.66
C GLU A 49 6.64 -9.10 -7.91
N GLY A 50 7.94 -9.03 -7.68
CA GLY A 50 8.95 -9.02 -8.76
C GLY A 50 9.57 -7.65 -9.02
N SER A 51 10.64 -7.65 -9.81
CA SER A 51 11.44 -6.46 -10.17
C SER A 51 11.96 -5.70 -8.95
N PHE A 52 12.33 -6.42 -7.89
CA PHE A 52 12.91 -5.83 -6.70
C PHE A 52 14.40 -5.55 -6.85
N ARG A 53 14.87 -4.54 -6.12
CA ARG A 53 16.23 -4.45 -5.61
C ARG A 53 16.22 -4.91 -4.17
N TYR A 54 17.35 -5.40 -3.69
CA TYR A 54 17.45 -5.96 -2.36
C TYR A 54 18.46 -5.19 -1.52
N VAL A 55 18.26 -5.23 -0.21
CA VAL A 55 19.24 -4.77 0.78
C VAL A 55 19.52 -5.89 1.77
N THR A 56 20.65 -5.83 2.46
CA THR A 56 20.96 -6.82 3.51
C THR A 56 19.97 -6.72 4.68
N GLU A 57 19.86 -7.78 5.49
CA GLU A 57 19.01 -7.76 6.68
C GLU A 57 19.43 -6.67 7.65
N GLU A 58 20.74 -6.49 7.90
CA GLU A 58 21.27 -5.45 8.78
C GLU A 58 20.89 -4.06 8.26
N LYS A 59 20.92 -3.89 6.91
CA LYS A 59 20.48 -2.62 6.31
C LYS A 59 18.99 -2.39 6.53
N ALA A 60 18.15 -3.39 6.28
CA ALA A 60 16.72 -3.31 6.53
C ALA A 60 16.42 -3.01 8.01
N ASP A 61 17.12 -3.67 8.95
CA ASP A 61 16.98 -3.42 10.39
C ASP A 61 17.33 -1.97 10.76
N SER A 62 18.39 -1.42 10.17
CA SER A 62 18.79 -0.03 10.39
C SER A 62 17.74 1.00 9.91
N LEU A 63 16.84 0.61 9.02
CA LEU A 63 15.75 1.46 8.51
C LEU A 63 14.49 1.42 9.39
N GLY A 64 14.46 0.57 10.40
CA GLY A 64 13.45 0.54 11.45
C GLY A 64 12.01 0.50 10.91
N LYS A 65 11.24 1.53 11.18
CA LYS A 65 9.81 1.61 10.81
C LYS A 65 9.52 1.71 9.30
N ALA A 66 10.54 1.87 8.46
CA ALA A 66 10.38 1.80 7.01
C ALA A 66 10.26 0.36 6.49
N ASN A 67 10.32 -0.63 7.37
CA ASN A 67 9.98 -2.01 7.05
C ASN A 67 8.47 -2.22 7.06
N ALA A 68 7.93 -2.70 5.96
CA ALA A 68 6.54 -3.11 5.82
C ALA A 68 6.44 -4.63 5.92
N HIS A 69 5.35 -5.12 6.48
CA HIS A 69 5.10 -6.54 6.72
C HIS A 69 3.78 -6.98 6.10
N ARG A 70 3.55 -8.28 6.05
CA ARG A 70 2.26 -8.86 5.67
C ARG A 70 1.12 -8.22 6.46
N GLY A 71 0.05 -7.81 5.77
CA GLY A 71 -1.08 -7.09 6.36
C GLY A 71 -0.92 -5.57 6.41
N ASP A 72 0.26 -5.02 6.13
CA ASP A 72 0.43 -3.57 6.01
C ASP A 72 -0.14 -3.05 4.68
N VAL A 73 -0.53 -1.78 4.68
CA VAL A 73 -0.94 -1.04 3.48
C VAL A 73 0.17 -0.05 3.14
N VAL A 74 0.57 -0.02 1.87
CA VAL A 74 1.62 0.88 1.36
C VAL A 74 1.01 1.88 0.39
N ILE A 75 1.36 3.15 0.54
CA ILE A 75 0.81 4.27 -0.22
C ILE A 75 1.93 5.10 -0.82
N THR A 76 1.79 5.50 -2.09
CA THR A 76 2.70 6.44 -2.74
C THR A 76 2.30 7.87 -2.43
N HIS A 77 3.21 8.63 -1.82
CA HIS A 77 3.00 10.05 -1.51
C HIS A 77 3.77 11.01 -2.42
N ARG A 78 4.65 10.52 -3.29
CA ARG A 78 5.44 11.32 -4.23
C ARG A 78 5.65 10.57 -5.54
N GLY A 79 5.47 11.27 -6.67
CA GLY A 79 5.54 10.70 -8.00
C GLY A 79 4.17 10.23 -8.47
N THR A 80 3.96 8.95 -8.67
CA THR A 80 2.67 8.40 -9.10
C THR A 80 1.68 8.36 -7.93
N LEU A 81 1.03 9.51 -7.70
CA LEU A 81 0.07 9.64 -6.59
C LEU A 81 -1.16 8.75 -6.79
N GLY A 82 -1.79 8.38 -5.67
CA GLY A 82 -3.02 7.58 -5.67
C GLY A 82 -2.79 6.08 -5.63
N GLN A 83 -1.55 5.62 -5.82
CA GLN A 83 -1.23 4.21 -5.64
C GLN A 83 -1.35 3.81 -4.17
N ILE A 84 -2.11 2.76 -3.92
CA ILE A 84 -2.30 2.17 -2.59
C ILE A 84 -2.54 0.68 -2.74
N VAL A 85 -1.78 -0.13 -2.03
CA VAL A 85 -1.89 -1.60 -2.05
C VAL A 85 -1.79 -2.16 -0.65
N PHE A 86 -2.32 -3.36 -0.42
CA PHE A 86 -2.00 -4.14 0.77
C PHE A 86 -1.00 -5.24 0.46
N ILE A 87 -0.23 -5.65 1.47
CA ILE A 87 0.70 -6.77 1.41
C ILE A 87 -0.07 -8.01 1.89
N PRO A 88 -0.34 -9.00 1.02
CA PRO A 88 -1.14 -10.16 1.39
C PRO A 88 -0.39 -11.08 2.37
N GLN A 89 -1.15 -11.93 3.09
CA GLN A 89 -0.58 -12.86 4.05
C GLN A 89 0.27 -13.97 3.40
N ASP A 90 0.02 -14.27 2.13
CA ASP A 90 0.72 -15.26 1.31
C ASP A 90 1.79 -14.65 0.40
N SER A 91 2.19 -13.39 0.61
CA SER A 91 3.28 -12.76 -0.15
C SER A 91 4.60 -13.52 0.04
N ASN A 92 5.47 -13.46 -0.98
CA ASN A 92 6.70 -14.26 -1.02
C ASN A 92 7.69 -13.94 0.11
N TYR A 93 7.65 -12.71 0.63
CA TYR A 93 8.53 -12.24 1.70
C TYR A 93 7.71 -11.82 2.93
N ASP A 94 8.28 -12.03 4.11
CA ASP A 94 7.67 -11.59 5.37
C ASP A 94 7.83 -10.09 5.59
N ARG A 95 8.83 -9.50 4.94
CA ARG A 95 9.28 -8.13 5.14
C ARG A 95 9.72 -7.49 3.84
N TYR A 96 9.40 -6.20 3.69
CA TYR A 96 9.78 -5.34 2.59
C TYR A 96 10.25 -3.99 3.12
N VAL A 97 11.22 -3.36 2.48
CA VAL A 97 11.58 -1.97 2.76
C VAL A 97 10.80 -1.06 1.81
N ILE A 98 10.03 -0.10 2.34
CA ILE A 98 9.36 0.90 1.51
C ILE A 98 10.35 1.96 1.02
N SER A 99 10.11 2.52 -0.18
CA SER A 99 10.96 3.59 -0.72
C SER A 99 10.68 4.95 -0.08
N GLN A 100 11.56 5.91 -0.33
CA GLN A 100 11.39 7.30 0.12
C GLN A 100 10.13 7.99 -0.40
N SER A 101 9.51 7.45 -1.46
CA SER A 101 8.30 8.01 -2.08
C SER A 101 7.02 7.41 -1.50
N GLN A 102 7.14 6.53 -0.52
CA GLN A 102 6.06 5.75 0.05
C GLN A 102 5.94 6.00 1.55
N PHE A 103 4.76 5.70 2.07
CA PHE A 103 4.53 5.49 3.49
C PHE A 103 3.68 4.23 3.69
N ARG A 104 3.78 3.63 4.86
CA ARG A 104 2.99 2.46 5.21
C ARG A 104 2.09 2.74 6.40
N VAL A 105 1.00 2.01 6.49
CA VAL A 105 0.12 1.99 7.65
C VAL A 105 -0.17 0.55 8.05
N LYS A 106 -0.31 0.34 9.36
CA LYS A 106 -0.83 -0.89 9.94
C LYS A 106 -2.25 -0.64 10.42
N CYS A 107 -3.20 -1.36 9.89
CA CYS A 107 -4.59 -1.30 10.32
C CYS A 107 -4.74 -1.82 11.76
N ASN A 108 -5.73 -1.32 12.48
CA ASN A 108 -6.14 -1.89 13.75
C ASN A 108 -7.36 -2.83 13.55
N GLU A 109 -7.91 -3.34 14.65
CA GLU A 109 -9.01 -4.31 14.63
C GLU A 109 -10.35 -3.77 14.10
N LYS A 110 -10.47 -2.48 13.75
CA LYS A 110 -11.71 -1.87 13.24
C LYS A 110 -11.85 -1.93 11.72
N ILE A 111 -10.73 -2.14 11.01
CA ILE A 111 -10.71 -2.09 9.56
C ILE A 111 -9.81 -3.17 8.96
N LEU A 112 -10.30 -3.84 7.92
CA LEU A 112 -9.50 -4.76 7.11
C LEU A 112 -8.59 -3.97 6.17
N PRO A 113 -7.29 -4.33 6.02
CA PRO A 113 -6.38 -3.71 5.06
C PRO A 113 -6.94 -3.73 3.64
N GLU A 114 -7.53 -4.84 3.22
CA GLU A 114 -8.15 -5.03 1.92
C GLU A 114 -9.31 -4.05 1.72
N TYR A 115 -10.19 -3.90 2.73
CA TYR A 115 -11.30 -2.95 2.66
C TYR A 115 -10.79 -1.51 2.52
N LEU A 116 -9.76 -1.13 3.29
CA LEU A 116 -9.14 0.19 3.21
C LEU A 116 -8.60 0.47 1.81
N VAL A 117 -7.89 -0.50 1.22
CA VAL A 117 -7.35 -0.38 -0.14
C VAL A 117 -8.48 -0.26 -1.15
N TYR A 118 -9.47 -1.14 -1.13
CA TYR A 118 -10.63 -1.07 -2.04
C TYR A 118 -11.39 0.25 -1.91
N TYR A 119 -11.59 0.76 -0.69
CA TYR A 119 -12.20 2.07 -0.49
C TYR A 119 -11.43 3.18 -1.19
N PHE A 120 -10.10 3.23 -1.03
CA PHE A 120 -9.28 4.26 -1.67
C PHE A 120 -9.11 4.08 -3.17
N HIS A 121 -9.45 2.94 -3.74
CA HIS A 121 -9.57 2.75 -5.19
C HIS A 121 -10.92 3.20 -5.75
N THR A 122 -11.91 3.53 -4.91
CA THR A 122 -13.15 4.16 -5.38
C THR A 122 -12.89 5.60 -5.82
N ARG A 123 -13.79 6.14 -6.65
CA ARG A 123 -13.75 7.56 -7.05
C ARG A 123 -13.74 8.50 -5.84
N ILE A 124 -14.54 8.21 -4.80
CA ILE A 124 -14.61 9.00 -3.57
C ILE A 124 -13.31 8.90 -2.79
N GLY A 125 -12.80 7.69 -2.61
CA GLY A 125 -11.54 7.45 -1.89
C GLY A 125 -10.36 8.14 -2.57
N GLN A 126 -10.21 8.02 -3.89
CA GLN A 126 -9.16 8.70 -4.65
C GLN A 126 -9.28 10.23 -4.53
N HIS A 127 -10.48 10.78 -4.62
CA HIS A 127 -10.69 12.21 -4.43
C HIS A 127 -10.23 12.68 -3.04
N LYS A 128 -10.58 11.95 -1.99
CA LYS A 128 -10.15 12.24 -0.61
C LYS A 128 -8.62 12.12 -0.45
N LEU A 129 -8.02 11.07 -0.98
CA LEU A 129 -6.57 10.83 -0.92
C LEU A 129 -5.79 11.96 -1.59
N LEU A 130 -6.25 12.40 -2.76
CA LEU A 130 -5.57 13.39 -3.59
C LEU A 130 -5.93 14.85 -3.30
N SER A 131 -6.87 15.11 -2.38
CA SER A 131 -7.37 16.46 -2.09
C SER A 131 -6.29 17.46 -1.66
N ASN A 132 -5.15 16.98 -1.13
CA ASN A 132 -4.01 17.81 -0.73
C ASN A 132 -2.76 17.56 -1.59
N ALA A 133 -2.94 17.09 -2.83
CA ALA A 133 -1.85 16.90 -3.76
C ALA A 133 -1.35 18.25 -4.30
N SER A 134 -0.04 18.48 -4.23
CA SER A 134 0.64 19.56 -4.95
C SER A 134 1.07 19.05 -6.33
N GLN A 135 0.76 19.81 -7.37
CA GLN A 135 1.17 19.51 -8.76
C GLN A 135 2.34 20.39 -9.23
N VAL A 136 2.93 21.19 -8.33
CA VAL A 136 4.09 22.02 -8.67
C VAL A 136 5.36 21.18 -8.59
N GLY A 137 6.03 20.99 -9.71
CA GLY A 137 7.20 20.10 -9.83
C GLY A 137 6.81 18.61 -9.81
N VAL A 138 7.49 17.79 -9.00
CA VAL A 138 7.13 16.38 -8.82
C VAL A 138 5.85 16.30 -7.96
N PRO A 139 4.77 15.70 -8.47
CA PRO A 139 3.54 15.55 -7.69
C PRO A 139 3.78 14.93 -6.31
N ALA A 140 3.24 15.55 -5.27
CA ALA A 140 3.42 15.08 -3.90
C ALA A 140 2.21 15.40 -3.01
N LEU A 141 1.93 14.52 -2.05
CA LEU A 141 0.97 14.79 -0.98
C LEU A 141 1.63 15.66 0.09
N ALA A 142 1.08 16.85 0.33
CA ALA A 142 1.59 17.72 1.37
C ALA A 142 1.37 17.08 2.75
N ARG A 143 2.44 16.96 3.56
CA ARG A 143 2.41 16.37 4.91
C ARG A 143 1.69 15.01 4.91
N ALA A 144 2.06 14.12 4.00
CA ALA A 144 1.35 12.90 3.62
C ALA A 144 0.79 12.11 4.83
N SER A 145 1.61 11.80 5.82
CA SER A 145 1.18 11.03 7.00
C SER A 145 0.12 11.76 7.84
N THR A 146 0.32 13.05 8.11
CA THR A 146 -0.63 13.85 8.90
C THR A 146 -1.94 14.09 8.16
N THR A 147 -1.85 14.32 6.86
CA THR A 147 -3.02 14.55 6.00
C THR A 147 -3.83 13.28 5.85
N PHE A 148 -3.18 12.15 5.60
CA PHE A 148 -3.84 10.85 5.50
C PHE A 148 -4.62 10.50 6.77
N GLN A 149 -4.03 10.68 7.93
CA GLN A 149 -4.69 10.41 9.23
C GLN A 149 -5.96 11.24 9.45
N LYS A 150 -6.09 12.41 8.84
CA LYS A 150 -7.25 13.30 8.98
C LYS A 150 -8.40 12.97 8.02
N ILE A 151 -8.18 12.11 7.04
CA ILE A 151 -9.22 11.70 6.10
C ILE A 151 -10.31 10.96 6.87
N GLU A 152 -11.56 11.38 6.67
CA GLU A 152 -12.74 10.70 7.19
C GLU A 152 -13.31 9.77 6.13
N ILE A 153 -13.60 8.53 6.53
CA ILE A 153 -14.19 7.51 5.66
C ILE A 153 -15.40 6.86 6.34
N GLU A 154 -16.30 6.35 5.52
CA GLU A 154 -17.45 5.59 5.99
C GLU A 154 -17.06 4.12 6.11
N VAL A 155 -17.18 3.58 7.34
CA VAL A 155 -16.75 2.23 7.68
C VAL A 155 -17.96 1.42 8.16
N PRO A 156 -18.29 0.30 7.50
CA PRO A 156 -19.31 -0.62 8.00
C PRO A 156 -18.72 -1.52 9.09
N THR A 157 -19.58 -2.32 9.72
CA THR A 157 -19.10 -3.35 10.66
C THR A 157 -18.14 -4.33 9.98
N LEU A 158 -17.24 -4.96 10.74
CA LEU A 158 -16.28 -5.95 10.22
C LEU A 158 -16.96 -7.07 9.43
N GLU A 159 -18.12 -7.53 9.86
CA GLU A 159 -18.89 -8.53 9.13
C GLU A 159 -19.22 -8.09 7.70
N TYR A 160 -19.59 -6.82 7.51
CA TYR A 160 -19.87 -6.29 6.19
C TYR A 160 -18.60 -5.97 5.40
N GLN A 161 -17.50 -5.56 6.09
CA GLN A 161 -16.20 -5.42 5.42
C GLN A 161 -15.77 -6.75 4.81
N HIS A 162 -15.83 -7.86 5.56
CA HIS A 162 -15.54 -9.20 5.05
C HIS A 162 -16.40 -9.55 3.83
N LYS A 163 -17.72 -9.37 3.90
CA LYS A 163 -18.61 -9.65 2.76
C LYS A 163 -18.25 -8.84 1.50
N ILE A 164 -17.89 -7.56 1.69
CA ILE A 164 -17.47 -6.69 0.56
C ILE A 164 -16.15 -7.18 0.00
N VAL A 165 -15.17 -7.43 0.84
CA VAL A 165 -13.84 -7.91 0.46
C VAL A 165 -13.94 -9.25 -0.27
N ASP A 166 -14.68 -10.22 0.26
CA ASP A 166 -14.85 -11.55 -0.34
C ASP A 166 -15.38 -11.45 -1.79
N ILE A 167 -16.39 -10.60 -2.01
CA ILE A 167 -16.96 -10.40 -3.34
C ILE A 167 -15.92 -9.75 -4.28
N LEU A 168 -15.22 -8.71 -3.83
CA LEU A 168 -14.22 -8.02 -4.64
C LEU A 168 -13.02 -8.91 -4.95
N GLU A 169 -12.57 -9.72 -4.00
CA GLU A 169 -11.51 -10.70 -4.18
C GLU A 169 -11.89 -11.80 -5.21
N LEU A 170 -13.14 -12.25 -5.23
CA LEU A 170 -13.62 -13.18 -6.27
C LEU A 170 -13.51 -12.56 -7.66
N PHE A 171 -13.90 -11.30 -7.82
CA PHE A 171 -13.77 -10.60 -9.11
C PHE A 171 -12.30 -10.39 -9.49
N ARG A 172 -11.45 -9.96 -8.54
CA ARG A 172 -10.02 -9.78 -8.78
C ARG A 172 -9.37 -11.07 -9.27
N LYS A 173 -9.56 -12.18 -8.54
CA LYS A 173 -9.03 -13.49 -8.93
C LYS A 173 -9.54 -13.96 -10.29
N LYS A 174 -10.81 -13.69 -10.61
CA LYS A 174 -11.36 -14.02 -11.92
C LYS A 174 -10.71 -13.24 -13.06
N ILE A 175 -10.46 -11.93 -12.85
CA ILE A 175 -9.76 -11.08 -13.82
C ILE A 175 -8.33 -11.57 -14.00
N GLU A 176 -7.60 -11.87 -12.95
CA GLU A 176 -6.23 -12.38 -13.01
C GLU A 176 -6.16 -13.73 -13.76
N THR A 177 -7.07 -14.64 -13.44
CA THR A 177 -7.17 -15.92 -14.15
C THR A 177 -7.44 -15.74 -15.65
N ASN A 178 -8.37 -14.85 -16.01
CA ASN A 178 -8.68 -14.58 -17.41
C ASN A 178 -7.49 -13.95 -18.15
N ASN A 179 -6.77 -13.03 -17.51
CA ASN A 179 -5.55 -12.42 -18.08
C ASN A 179 -4.47 -13.49 -18.32
N ALA A 180 -4.22 -14.36 -17.33
CA ALA A 180 -3.25 -15.45 -17.48
C ALA A 180 -3.63 -16.42 -18.61
N ILE A 181 -4.92 -16.71 -18.78
CA ILE A 181 -5.41 -17.53 -19.93
C ILE A 181 -5.15 -16.81 -21.25
N ASN A 182 -5.47 -15.51 -21.35
CA ASN A 182 -5.27 -14.73 -22.56
C ASN A 182 -3.78 -14.64 -22.93
N ASP A 183 -2.90 -14.41 -21.96
CA ASP A 183 -1.46 -14.36 -22.18
C ASP A 183 -0.92 -15.70 -22.71
N ASN A 184 -1.42 -16.83 -22.18
CA ASN A 184 -1.06 -18.17 -22.66
C ASN A 184 -1.61 -18.48 -24.07
N LEU A 185 -2.75 -17.89 -24.46
CA LEU A 185 -3.32 -18.08 -25.80
C LEU A 185 -2.63 -17.19 -26.86
N ALA A 186 -1.95 -16.14 -26.44
CA ALA A 186 -1.24 -15.22 -27.33
C ALA A 186 0.23 -15.59 -27.53
N ALA A 187 0.77 -16.56 -26.79
CA ALA A 187 2.14 -17.07 -26.88
C ALA A 187 2.23 -18.26 -27.84
#